data_4f658babad9b878bef128306d1ecbfa9
#
_entry.id   4f658babad9b878bef128306d1ecbfa9
#
_cell.length_a   1.000
_cell.length_b   1.000
_cell.length_c   1.000
_cell.angle_alpha   90.00
_cell.angle_beta   90.00
_cell.angle_gamma   90.00
#
_symmetry.space_group_name_H-M   'P 1'
#
loop_
_entity.id
_entity.type
_entity.pdbx_description
1 polymer ?
#
loop_
_entity_poly.entity_id
_entity_poly.type
_entity_poly.pdbx_seq_one_letter_code
_entity_poly.pdbx_strand_id
1 'polypeptide(L)'
;MMDRSLLLIPALVLSSGLIGCTQQPSSQQDSAPPLVFRSLYLNQRRKDGQRDWDLSSPEARYDLSSRTVRARRPTGVLYKDDQPSFRISAELATVLNDGEMVILEGQVQLKQLQDQTVLIRGDRLVWRPAEDRMVMDQNPEALDETSRLTAERLTLVQSSNILRFEGPTQLLRWTQRRKSDVDPDTDIRASNGRWNLETGELGVRGPVRALRRKDLTVTASALQGNTQQGFLDLIQPVRLEQKDGALHAGTTRWNLAEQRLRSFA
;
A
#
# COMPACT_ATOMS: atom_id res chain seq x y z
N MET A 1 -93.84 29.07 19.41
CA MET A 1 -94.75 28.26 18.59
C MET A 1 -93.98 27.02 18.23
N MET A 2 -94.24 25.97 19.02
CA MET A 2 -94.87 24.70 18.62
C MET A 2 -94.08 23.97 17.54
N ASP A 3 -93.81 22.76 17.59
CA ASP A 3 -94.09 21.66 18.53
C ASP A 3 -93.46 20.38 17.98
N ARG A 4 -93.17 19.42 18.86
CA ARG A 4 -93.23 17.99 18.71
C ARG A 4 -92.21 17.20 17.84
N SER A 5 -91.30 16.53 18.51
CA SER A 5 -91.42 15.07 18.89
C SER A 5 -91.61 14.12 17.73
N LEU A 6 -90.66 13.21 17.57
CA LEU A 6 -90.88 11.76 17.79
C LEU A 6 -89.53 10.97 17.72
N LEU A 7 -89.45 10.11 18.69
CA LEU A 7 -88.54 8.98 18.87
C LEU A 7 -88.61 7.96 17.72
N LEU A 8 -87.54 7.31 17.39
CA LEU A 8 -87.51 5.86 17.24
C LEU A 8 -86.05 5.36 17.16
N ILE A 9 -85.68 4.51 18.10
CA ILE A 9 -84.57 3.55 18.21
C ILE A 9 -85.09 2.26 17.57
N PRO A 10 -84.29 1.23 17.24
CA PRO A 10 -82.87 0.97 17.02
C PRO A 10 -82.55 0.14 15.77
N ALA A 11 -81.30 0.00 15.38
CA ALA A 11 -80.81 -1.29 14.83
C ALA A 11 -79.27 -1.33 14.93
N LEU A 12 -78.90 -2.17 15.84
CA LEU A 12 -77.52 -2.64 16.05
C LEU A 12 -77.13 -3.56 14.88
N VAL A 13 -76.19 -3.20 14.03
CA VAL A 13 -75.56 -4.10 13.10
C VAL A 13 -74.08 -4.22 13.47
N LEU A 14 -73.68 -5.28 14.13
CA LEU A 14 -72.36 -5.77 14.28
C LEU A 14 -71.83 -6.14 12.90
N SER A 15 -70.97 -5.37 12.30
CA SER A 15 -70.10 -5.77 11.18
C SER A 15 -68.71 -6.01 11.70
N SER A 16 -68.33 -7.30 11.85
CA SER A 16 -67.02 -7.81 12.14
C SER A 16 -66.08 -7.44 10.98
N GLY A 17 -65.30 -6.37 11.14
CA GLY A 17 -64.25 -6.04 10.22
C GLY A 17 -63.06 -7.01 10.35
N LEU A 18 -62.90 -7.88 9.38
CA LEU A 18 -61.70 -8.67 9.16
C LEU A 18 -60.54 -7.69 8.86
N ILE A 19 -59.68 -7.49 9.86
CA ILE A 19 -58.37 -6.83 9.66
C ILE A 19 -57.51 -7.82 8.89
N GLY A 20 -57.56 -7.75 7.57
CA GLY A 20 -56.60 -8.39 6.70
C GLY A 20 -55.24 -7.70 6.86
N CYS A 21 -54.31 -8.34 7.57
CA CYS A 21 -52.88 -8.02 7.45
C CYS A 21 -52.48 -8.27 6.01
N THR A 22 -52.44 -7.22 5.19
CA THR A 22 -51.67 -7.24 3.95
C THR A 22 -50.21 -7.27 4.34
N GLN A 23 -49.63 -8.48 4.41
CA GLN A 23 -48.19 -8.64 4.30
C GLN A 23 -47.80 -8.05 2.95
N GLN A 24 -47.20 -6.84 2.99
CA GLN A 24 -46.43 -6.33 1.87
C GLN A 24 -45.37 -7.38 1.58
N PRO A 25 -45.28 -7.95 0.36
CA PRO A 25 -44.16 -8.75 0.01
C PRO A 25 -42.94 -7.80 0.09
N SER A 26 -42.08 -8.06 1.08
CA SER A 26 -40.74 -7.51 1.06
C SER A 26 -40.16 -7.91 -0.28
N SER A 27 -39.97 -6.94 -1.17
CA SER A 27 -39.18 -7.11 -2.39
C SER A 27 -37.77 -7.43 -1.93
N GLN A 28 -37.50 -8.71 -1.65
CA GLN A 28 -36.16 -9.23 -1.76
C GLN A 28 -35.78 -8.97 -3.21
N GLN A 29 -34.95 -7.94 -3.42
CA GLN A 29 -34.23 -7.83 -4.67
C GLN A 29 -33.46 -9.14 -4.80
N ASP A 30 -33.97 -10.06 -5.62
CA ASP A 30 -33.22 -11.21 -6.08
C ASP A 30 -31.99 -10.71 -6.81
N SER A 31 -30.93 -10.47 -6.06
CA SER A 31 -29.63 -10.21 -6.67
C SER A 31 -29.24 -11.48 -7.39
N ALA A 32 -29.00 -11.37 -8.69
CA ALA A 32 -28.56 -12.49 -9.50
C ALA A 32 -27.36 -13.18 -8.81
N PRO A 33 -27.34 -14.52 -8.76
CA PRO A 33 -26.26 -15.23 -8.10
C PRO A 33 -24.92 -14.87 -8.77
N PRO A 34 -23.83 -14.72 -7.99
CA PRO A 34 -22.53 -14.37 -8.54
C PRO A 34 -22.04 -15.43 -9.52
N LEU A 35 -21.43 -15.00 -10.61
CA LEU A 35 -20.78 -15.90 -11.55
C LEU A 35 -19.48 -16.44 -10.93
N VAL A 36 -19.31 -17.75 -10.95
CA VAL A 36 -18.11 -18.41 -10.42
C VAL A 36 -17.23 -18.90 -11.56
N PHE A 37 -15.96 -18.47 -11.55
CA PHE A 37 -14.95 -18.87 -12.53
C PHE A 37 -13.91 -19.77 -11.84
N ARG A 38 -13.58 -20.90 -12.46
CA ARG A 38 -12.50 -21.78 -12.02
C ARG A 38 -11.12 -21.31 -12.48
N SER A 39 -11.08 -20.36 -13.39
CA SER A 39 -9.89 -19.68 -13.85
C SER A 39 -10.30 -18.30 -14.35
N LEU A 40 -9.65 -17.27 -13.84
CA LEU A 40 -9.86 -15.89 -14.26
C LEU A 40 -8.54 -15.35 -14.82
N TYR A 41 -8.63 -14.68 -15.96
CA TYR A 41 -7.54 -13.88 -16.51
C TYR A 41 -8.10 -12.50 -16.89
N LEU A 42 -7.53 -11.47 -16.31
CA LEU A 42 -7.84 -10.07 -16.61
C LEU A 42 -6.59 -9.43 -17.20
N ASN A 43 -6.75 -8.63 -18.24
CA ASN A 43 -5.68 -7.79 -18.77
C ASN A 43 -6.19 -6.39 -19.02
N GLN A 44 -5.32 -5.42 -18.84
CA GLN A 44 -5.60 -4.01 -19.09
C GLN A 44 -4.53 -3.44 -20.01
N ARG A 45 -4.99 -2.60 -20.93
CA ARG A 45 -4.12 -1.79 -21.78
C ARG A 45 -4.35 -0.32 -21.49
N ARG A 46 -3.30 0.48 -21.64
CA ARG A 46 -3.37 1.93 -21.58
C ARG A 46 -4.09 2.47 -22.83
N LYS A 47 -4.43 3.74 -22.80
CA LYS A 47 -5.10 4.41 -23.95
C LYS A 47 -4.25 4.42 -25.21
N ASP A 48 -2.93 4.36 -25.09
CA ASP A 48 -1.95 4.27 -26.20
C ASP A 48 -1.78 2.84 -26.74
N GLY A 49 -2.49 1.86 -26.18
CA GLY A 49 -2.45 0.45 -26.58
C GLY A 49 -1.39 -0.39 -25.88
N GLN A 50 -0.45 0.20 -25.13
CA GLN A 50 0.56 -0.52 -24.39
C GLN A 50 -0.05 -1.34 -23.25
N ARG A 51 0.62 -2.44 -22.87
CA ARG A 51 0.22 -3.24 -21.72
C ARG A 51 0.37 -2.44 -20.44
N ASP A 52 -0.65 -2.49 -19.59
CA ASP A 52 -0.64 -1.85 -18.28
C ASP A 52 -0.44 -2.90 -17.18
N TRP A 53 -1.34 -3.87 -17.12
CA TRP A 53 -1.24 -4.98 -16.18
C TRP A 53 -2.00 -6.22 -16.67
N ASP A 54 -1.62 -7.36 -16.15
CA ASP A 54 -2.43 -8.58 -16.17
C ASP A 54 -2.58 -9.16 -14.76
N LEU A 55 -3.65 -9.89 -14.54
CA LEU A 55 -3.96 -10.57 -13.30
C LEU A 55 -4.61 -11.91 -13.62
N SER A 56 -4.13 -12.97 -12.98
CA SER A 56 -4.72 -14.30 -13.06
C SER A 56 -5.07 -14.83 -11.67
N SER A 57 -6.10 -15.66 -11.60
CA SER A 57 -6.52 -16.31 -10.37
C SER A 57 -7.11 -17.69 -10.68
N PRO A 58 -6.82 -18.72 -9.85
CA PRO A 58 -7.39 -20.04 -10.04
C PRO A 58 -8.89 -20.12 -9.70
N GLU A 59 -9.41 -19.19 -8.93
CA GLU A 59 -10.84 -19.10 -8.57
C GLU A 59 -11.24 -17.64 -8.42
N ALA A 60 -12.35 -17.26 -9.04
CA ALA A 60 -12.93 -15.94 -8.89
C ALA A 60 -14.45 -15.96 -8.87
N ARG A 61 -15.04 -14.95 -8.24
CA ARG A 61 -16.48 -14.70 -8.22
C ARG A 61 -16.74 -13.29 -8.71
N TYR A 62 -17.64 -13.16 -9.66
CA TYR A 62 -18.08 -11.88 -10.19
C TYR A 62 -19.52 -11.61 -9.78
N ASP A 63 -19.71 -10.54 -9.07
CA ASP A 63 -21.02 -10.00 -8.72
C ASP A 63 -21.40 -8.94 -9.76
N LEU A 64 -22.38 -9.25 -10.58
CA LEU A 64 -22.88 -8.38 -11.65
C LEU A 64 -23.53 -7.10 -11.13
N SER A 65 -24.19 -7.18 -9.97
CA SER A 65 -24.91 -6.05 -9.39
C SER A 65 -23.99 -4.97 -8.86
N SER A 66 -22.89 -5.36 -8.23
CA SER A 66 -21.88 -4.48 -7.65
C SER A 66 -20.65 -4.25 -8.57
N ARG A 67 -20.61 -4.91 -9.74
CA ARG A 67 -19.46 -4.90 -10.67
C ARG A 67 -18.14 -5.22 -9.95
N THR A 68 -18.20 -6.22 -9.06
CA THR A 68 -17.08 -6.58 -8.19
C THR A 68 -16.59 -7.99 -8.51
N VAL A 69 -15.28 -8.13 -8.73
CA VAL A 69 -14.62 -9.42 -8.83
C VAL A 69 -13.88 -9.70 -7.53
N ARG A 70 -14.09 -10.88 -6.94
CA ARG A 70 -13.27 -11.41 -5.85
C ARG A 70 -12.48 -12.61 -6.34
N ALA A 71 -11.15 -12.50 -6.32
CA ALA A 71 -10.22 -13.49 -6.85
C ALA A 71 -9.34 -14.04 -5.73
N ARG A 72 -9.19 -15.38 -5.65
CA ARG A 72 -8.38 -16.05 -4.64
C ARG A 72 -7.00 -16.36 -5.19
N ARG A 73 -5.97 -16.16 -4.38
CA ARG A 73 -4.55 -16.34 -4.74
C ARG A 73 -4.19 -15.70 -6.09
N PRO A 74 -4.51 -14.41 -6.24
CA PRO A 74 -4.20 -13.69 -7.48
C PRO A 74 -2.69 -13.59 -7.67
N THR A 75 -2.28 -13.66 -8.93
CA THR A 75 -0.93 -13.33 -9.38
C THR A 75 -1.03 -12.45 -10.62
N GLY A 76 -0.14 -11.49 -10.78
CA GLY A 76 -0.18 -10.60 -11.92
C GLY A 76 1.18 -10.00 -12.26
N VAL A 77 1.25 -9.32 -13.38
CA VAL A 77 2.41 -8.57 -13.85
C VAL A 77 1.97 -7.16 -14.19
N LEU A 78 2.75 -6.20 -13.72
CA LEU A 78 2.62 -4.80 -14.08
C LEU A 78 3.67 -4.48 -15.13
N TYR A 79 3.29 -3.67 -16.11
CA TYR A 79 4.16 -3.33 -17.23
C TYR A 79 4.50 -1.83 -17.21
N LYS A 80 5.72 -1.52 -17.63
CA LYS A 80 6.19 -0.17 -17.94
C LYS A 80 6.86 -0.23 -19.31
N ASP A 81 6.42 0.62 -20.24
CA ASP A 81 6.93 0.64 -21.61
C ASP A 81 6.89 -0.76 -22.28
N ASP A 82 5.76 -1.46 -22.14
CA ASP A 82 5.52 -2.84 -22.58
C ASP A 82 6.46 -3.91 -21.95
N GLN A 83 7.36 -3.53 -21.03
CA GLN A 83 8.24 -4.46 -20.36
C GLN A 83 7.70 -4.82 -18.97
N PRO A 84 7.83 -6.08 -18.52
CA PRO A 84 7.48 -6.48 -17.17
C PRO A 84 8.27 -5.68 -16.13
N SER A 85 7.57 -4.97 -15.24
CA SER A 85 8.17 -4.11 -14.22
C SER A 85 8.06 -4.71 -12.83
N PHE A 86 6.88 -5.16 -12.45
CA PHE A 86 6.64 -5.79 -11.16
C PHE A 86 5.80 -7.06 -11.31
N ARG A 87 6.09 -8.05 -10.47
CA ARG A 87 5.19 -9.19 -10.22
C ARG A 87 4.44 -8.92 -8.93
N ILE A 88 3.12 -9.14 -8.96
CA ILE A 88 2.23 -8.96 -7.82
C ILE A 88 1.64 -10.30 -7.41
N SER A 89 1.44 -10.51 -6.11
CA SER A 89 0.69 -11.65 -5.56
C SER A 89 0.04 -11.29 -4.23
N ALA A 90 -1.06 -11.99 -3.90
CA ALA A 90 -1.77 -11.88 -2.63
C ALA A 90 -2.59 -13.14 -2.33
N GLU A 91 -3.23 -13.21 -1.18
CA GLU A 91 -4.20 -14.27 -0.88
C GLU A 91 -5.57 -13.98 -1.50
N LEU A 92 -5.96 -12.71 -1.52
CA LEU A 92 -7.24 -12.22 -2.04
C LEU A 92 -7.04 -10.95 -2.87
N ALA A 93 -7.78 -10.84 -3.98
CA ALA A 93 -7.98 -9.58 -4.69
C ALA A 93 -9.47 -9.26 -4.78
N THR A 94 -9.81 -8.00 -4.54
CA THR A 94 -11.12 -7.42 -4.84
C THR A 94 -10.94 -6.35 -5.90
N VAL A 95 -11.50 -6.58 -7.09
CA VAL A 95 -11.48 -5.63 -8.20
C VAL A 95 -12.84 -4.94 -8.25
N LEU A 96 -12.84 -3.64 -8.15
CA LEU A 96 -14.04 -2.80 -8.10
C LEU A 96 -14.16 -1.99 -9.38
N ASN A 97 -15.42 -1.78 -9.81
CA ASN A 97 -15.75 -0.93 -10.95
C ASN A 97 -14.92 -1.24 -12.20
N ASP A 98 -14.87 -2.53 -12.58
CA ASP A 98 -14.13 -3.00 -13.77
C ASP A 98 -12.65 -2.62 -13.79
N GLY A 99 -12.02 -2.52 -12.61
CA GLY A 99 -10.58 -2.24 -12.50
C GLY A 99 -10.20 -0.81 -12.12
N GLU A 100 -11.14 0.07 -11.81
CA GLU A 100 -10.82 1.41 -11.29
C GLU A 100 -10.04 1.35 -9.97
N MET A 101 -10.36 0.33 -9.15
CA MET A 101 -9.66 0.07 -7.90
C MET A 101 -9.47 -1.43 -7.69
N VAL A 102 -8.26 -1.81 -7.31
CA VAL A 102 -7.89 -3.17 -6.93
C VAL A 102 -7.40 -3.16 -5.50
N ILE A 103 -8.03 -3.96 -4.65
CA ILE A 103 -7.62 -4.15 -3.25
C ILE A 103 -7.01 -5.55 -3.15
N LEU A 104 -5.78 -5.63 -2.69
CA LEU A 104 -5.09 -6.89 -2.42
C LEU A 104 -4.94 -7.06 -0.91
N GLU A 105 -5.21 -8.26 -0.43
CA GLU A 105 -5.21 -8.58 1.00
C GLU A 105 -4.54 -9.93 1.26
N GLY A 106 -3.85 -10.03 2.39
CA GLY A 106 -3.14 -11.21 2.84
C GLY A 106 -1.84 -11.46 2.07
N GLN A 107 -0.71 -11.40 2.78
CA GLN A 107 0.64 -11.68 2.25
C GLN A 107 0.93 -11.00 0.90
N VAL A 108 0.53 -9.74 0.78
CA VAL A 108 0.72 -8.98 -0.46
C VAL A 108 2.19 -8.80 -0.75
N GLN A 109 2.59 -9.07 -2.00
CA GLN A 109 3.96 -8.90 -2.48
C GLN A 109 3.97 -8.22 -3.84
N LEU A 110 4.85 -7.20 -3.97
CA LEU A 110 5.27 -6.61 -5.24
C LEU A 110 6.76 -6.84 -5.39
N LYS A 111 7.15 -7.65 -6.35
CA LYS A 111 8.55 -7.94 -6.65
C LYS A 111 8.96 -7.22 -7.93
N GLN A 112 9.92 -6.30 -7.84
CA GLN A 112 10.53 -5.68 -9.00
C GLN A 112 11.24 -6.74 -9.85
N LEU A 113 11.09 -6.67 -11.17
CA LEU A 113 11.61 -7.68 -12.12
C LEU A 113 12.87 -7.21 -12.85
N GLN A 114 13.28 -5.95 -12.67
CA GLN A 114 14.47 -5.37 -13.29
C GLN A 114 15.66 -5.42 -12.33
N ASP A 115 16.85 -5.08 -12.82
CA ASP A 115 18.23 -5.29 -12.33
C ASP A 115 18.49 -5.33 -10.82
N GLN A 116 17.84 -4.50 -10.03
CA GLN A 116 17.90 -4.58 -8.56
C GLN A 116 16.54 -5.04 -8.02
N THR A 117 16.50 -6.26 -7.52
CA THR A 117 15.25 -6.83 -7.01
C THR A 117 14.88 -6.19 -5.68
N VAL A 118 13.93 -5.26 -5.72
CA VAL A 118 13.23 -4.78 -4.52
C VAL A 118 11.94 -5.58 -4.36
N LEU A 119 11.72 -6.09 -3.15
CA LEU A 119 10.49 -6.72 -2.73
C LEU A 119 9.75 -5.78 -1.78
N ILE A 120 8.58 -5.30 -2.17
CA ILE A 120 7.65 -4.57 -1.30
C ILE A 120 6.59 -5.55 -0.83
N ARG A 121 6.34 -5.63 0.47
CA ARG A 121 5.34 -6.54 1.03
C ARG A 121 4.60 -5.94 2.22
N GLY A 122 3.42 -6.48 2.51
CA GLY A 122 2.55 -6.09 3.62
C GLY A 122 1.25 -6.88 3.58
N ASP A 123 0.26 -6.48 4.39
CA ASP A 123 -0.97 -7.25 4.52
C ASP A 123 -2.12 -6.68 3.68
N ARG A 124 -2.04 -5.42 3.27
CA ARG A 124 -3.05 -4.78 2.44
C ARG A 124 -2.44 -3.76 1.48
N LEU A 125 -2.89 -3.80 0.22
CA LEU A 125 -2.54 -2.83 -0.80
C LEU A 125 -3.79 -2.35 -1.53
N VAL A 126 -3.93 -1.04 -1.69
CA VAL A 126 -4.94 -0.40 -2.53
C VAL A 126 -4.26 0.18 -3.76
N TRP A 127 -4.63 -0.33 -4.92
CA TRP A 127 -4.13 0.11 -6.21
C TRP A 127 -5.20 0.85 -7.00
N ARG A 128 -4.87 2.03 -7.48
CA ARG A 128 -5.69 2.83 -8.40
C ARG A 128 -4.92 3.05 -9.68
N PRO A 129 -5.15 2.23 -10.71
CA PRO A 129 -4.40 2.30 -11.96
C PRO A 129 -4.47 3.68 -12.62
N ALA A 130 -5.66 4.29 -12.68
CA ALA A 130 -5.85 5.60 -13.29
C ALA A 130 -5.08 6.75 -12.57
N GLU A 131 -4.79 6.58 -11.26
CA GLU A 131 -3.99 7.51 -10.47
C GLU A 131 -2.50 7.13 -10.45
N ASP A 132 -2.11 6.06 -11.14
CA ASP A 132 -0.74 5.54 -11.16
C ASP A 132 -0.19 5.28 -9.74
N ARG A 133 -1.04 4.82 -8.81
CA ARG A 133 -0.73 4.81 -7.38
C ARG A 133 -1.12 3.51 -6.69
N MET A 134 -0.16 2.94 -5.98
CA MET A 134 -0.34 1.80 -5.08
C MET A 134 0.00 2.19 -3.66
N VAL A 135 -0.92 2.01 -2.74
CA VAL A 135 -0.75 2.35 -1.32
C VAL A 135 -0.79 1.08 -0.48
N MET A 136 0.24 0.86 0.30
CA MET A 136 0.34 -0.20 1.29
C MET A 136 0.39 0.43 2.68
N ASP A 137 -0.58 0.12 3.54
CA ASP A 137 -0.83 0.77 4.82
C ASP A 137 -0.96 -0.19 6.01
N GLN A 138 -0.76 -1.50 5.77
CA GLN A 138 -0.76 -2.51 6.82
C GLN A 138 0.53 -3.31 6.78
N ASN A 139 1.36 -3.13 7.82
CA ASN A 139 2.68 -3.75 7.97
C ASN A 139 3.58 -3.62 6.73
N PRO A 140 3.66 -2.41 6.11
CA PRO A 140 4.40 -2.25 4.88
C PRO A 140 5.91 -2.29 5.11
N GLU A 141 6.60 -3.04 4.28
CA GLU A 141 8.06 -3.04 4.23
C GLU A 141 8.59 -3.16 2.80
N ALA A 142 9.76 -2.59 2.56
CA ALA A 142 10.51 -2.75 1.32
C ALA A 142 11.89 -3.33 1.63
N LEU A 143 12.29 -4.30 0.84
CA LEU A 143 13.46 -5.14 1.06
C LEU A 143 14.32 -5.16 -0.19
N ASP A 144 15.60 -4.92 -0.06
CA ASP A 144 16.61 -5.30 -1.05
C ASP A 144 17.61 -6.30 -0.45
N GLU A 145 18.72 -6.58 -1.14
CA GLU A 145 19.71 -7.55 -0.66
C GLU A 145 20.36 -7.14 0.66
N THR A 146 20.50 -5.84 0.90
CA THR A 146 21.28 -5.26 2.01
C THR A 146 20.47 -4.39 2.94
N SER A 147 19.18 -4.17 2.65
CA SER A 147 18.36 -3.21 3.39
C SER A 147 16.97 -3.74 3.69
N ARG A 148 16.38 -3.22 4.76
CA ARG A 148 14.97 -3.37 5.11
C ARG A 148 14.42 -2.02 5.55
N LEU A 149 13.47 -1.49 4.79
CA LEU A 149 12.72 -0.29 5.09
C LEU A 149 11.35 -0.66 5.64
N THR A 150 10.98 -0.15 6.79
CA THR A 150 9.62 -0.20 7.33
C THR A 150 9.09 1.20 7.54
N ALA A 151 7.79 1.42 7.34
CA ALA A 151 7.13 2.70 7.50
C ALA A 151 5.67 2.49 7.94
N GLU A 152 4.97 3.56 8.25
CA GLU A 152 3.52 3.49 8.48
C GLU A 152 2.76 3.29 7.17
N ARG A 153 3.24 3.94 6.10
CA ARG A 153 2.67 3.84 4.75
C ARG A 153 3.75 3.83 3.69
N LEU A 154 3.60 2.95 2.72
CA LEU A 154 4.37 2.96 1.47
C LEU A 154 3.45 3.28 0.30
N THR A 155 3.85 4.21 -0.55
CA THR A 155 3.14 4.58 -1.78
C THR A 155 4.09 4.43 -2.96
N LEU A 156 3.79 3.49 -3.86
CA LEU A 156 4.51 3.32 -5.12
C LEU A 156 3.81 4.09 -6.23
N VAL A 157 4.54 4.96 -6.92
CA VAL A 157 4.15 5.58 -8.19
C VAL A 157 4.76 4.75 -9.30
N GLN A 158 3.93 3.99 -10.02
CA GLN A 158 4.36 2.93 -10.93
C GLN A 158 5.16 3.47 -12.13
N SER A 159 4.68 4.54 -12.77
CA SER A 159 5.30 5.12 -13.97
C SER A 159 6.72 5.65 -13.72
N SER A 160 6.98 6.17 -12.52
CA SER A 160 8.26 6.76 -12.15
C SER A 160 9.13 5.85 -11.28
N ASN A 161 8.66 4.67 -10.89
CA ASN A 161 9.32 3.76 -9.93
C ASN A 161 9.69 4.44 -8.60
N ILE A 162 8.93 5.47 -8.19
CA ILE A 162 9.19 6.20 -6.95
C ILE A 162 8.39 5.56 -5.81
N LEU A 163 9.08 5.02 -4.82
CA LEU A 163 8.53 4.59 -3.55
C LEU A 163 8.61 5.76 -2.56
N ARG A 164 7.45 6.26 -2.11
CA ARG A 164 7.33 7.21 -1.01
C ARG A 164 7.06 6.46 0.26
N PHE A 165 7.64 6.89 1.36
CA PHE A 165 7.39 6.34 2.69
C PHE A 165 7.03 7.47 3.65
N GLU A 166 6.05 7.21 4.50
CA GLU A 166 5.43 8.18 5.41
C GLU A 166 5.25 7.59 6.80
N GLY A 167 5.24 8.47 7.80
CA GLY A 167 5.14 8.12 9.21
C GLY A 167 6.48 7.68 9.81
N PRO A 168 6.49 7.14 11.03
CA PRO A 168 7.69 6.57 11.62
C PRO A 168 8.33 5.55 10.70
N THR A 169 9.53 5.88 10.25
CA THR A 169 10.27 5.09 9.26
C THR A 169 11.56 4.58 9.86
N GLN A 170 11.87 3.31 9.65
CA GLN A 170 13.12 2.68 10.02
C GLN A 170 13.76 2.02 8.79
N LEU A 171 15.01 2.37 8.51
CA LEU A 171 15.84 1.71 7.52
C LEU A 171 16.97 0.96 8.24
N LEU A 172 16.88 -0.36 8.25
CA LEU A 172 17.95 -1.25 8.70
C LEU A 172 18.84 -1.59 7.51
N ARG A 173 20.14 -1.53 7.71
CA ARG A 173 21.11 -1.82 6.67
C ARG A 173 22.21 -2.74 7.15
N TRP A 174 22.61 -3.64 6.26
CA TRP A 174 23.73 -4.58 6.42
C TRP A 174 24.82 -4.23 5.39
N THR A 175 26.07 -4.29 5.80
CA THR A 175 27.21 -4.10 4.88
C THR A 175 27.32 -5.23 3.86
N GLN A 176 26.89 -6.43 4.24
CA GLN A 176 26.83 -7.60 3.39
C GLN A 176 25.37 -7.98 3.12
N ARG A 177 25.16 -9.04 2.34
CA ARG A 177 23.82 -9.56 2.10
C ARG A 177 23.11 -9.86 3.43
N ARG A 178 21.88 -9.35 3.53
CA ARG A 178 21.03 -9.48 4.72
C ARG A 178 20.79 -10.96 5.06
N LYS A 179 21.01 -11.32 6.32
CA LYS A 179 20.69 -12.62 6.92
C LYS A 179 19.83 -12.42 8.15
N SER A 180 18.96 -13.38 8.45
CA SER A 180 18.03 -13.29 9.59
C SER A 180 18.71 -13.36 10.95
N ASP A 181 19.88 -13.99 11.03
CA ASP A 181 20.69 -14.23 12.22
C ASP A 181 21.80 -13.19 12.44
N VAL A 182 21.89 -12.19 11.58
CA VAL A 182 22.89 -11.12 11.65
C VAL A 182 22.23 -9.79 11.94
N ASP A 183 22.65 -9.12 13.01
CA ASP A 183 22.22 -7.76 13.34
C ASP A 183 22.57 -6.77 12.23
N PRO A 184 21.75 -5.75 11.98
CA PRO A 184 22.09 -4.68 11.05
C PRO A 184 23.28 -3.86 11.55
N ASP A 185 24.13 -3.46 10.64
CA ASP A 185 25.25 -2.55 10.93
C ASP A 185 24.77 -1.13 11.22
N THR A 186 23.60 -0.77 10.67
CA THR A 186 23.05 0.59 10.75
C THR A 186 21.53 0.55 10.91
N ASP A 187 21.02 1.35 11.85
CA ASP A 187 19.60 1.66 12.05
C ASP A 187 19.39 3.15 11.82
N ILE A 188 18.69 3.51 10.72
CA ILE A 188 18.35 4.90 10.39
C ILE A 188 16.88 5.10 10.66
N ARG A 189 16.55 6.13 11.44
CA ARG A 189 15.18 6.53 11.76
C ARG A 189 14.87 7.90 11.20
N ALA A 190 13.69 8.02 10.61
CA ALA A 190 13.19 9.24 9.98
C ALA A 190 11.66 9.24 9.97
N SER A 191 11.06 10.27 9.33
CA SER A 191 9.60 10.36 9.25
C SER A 191 9.07 10.17 7.84
N ASN A 192 9.71 10.78 6.84
CA ASN A 192 9.21 10.78 5.47
C ASN A 192 10.36 10.78 4.48
N GLY A 193 10.13 10.17 3.33
CA GLY A 193 11.11 10.21 2.27
C GLY A 193 10.61 9.60 0.97
N ARG A 194 11.52 9.53 0.02
CA ARG A 194 11.30 8.92 -1.28
C ARG A 194 12.53 8.13 -1.71
N TRP A 195 12.29 7.05 -2.38
CA TRP A 195 13.32 6.22 -2.99
C TRP A 195 12.93 5.91 -4.43
N ASN A 196 13.77 6.28 -5.38
CA ASN A 196 13.61 5.87 -6.76
C ASN A 196 14.22 4.47 -6.93
N LEU A 197 13.37 3.49 -7.19
CA LEU A 197 13.76 2.08 -7.28
C LEU A 197 14.57 1.76 -8.56
N GLU A 198 14.50 2.63 -9.56
CA GLU A 198 15.22 2.49 -10.84
C GLU A 198 16.61 3.10 -10.76
N THR A 199 16.73 4.33 -10.23
CA THR A 199 18.01 5.07 -10.18
C THR A 199 18.77 4.90 -8.87
N GLY A 200 18.13 4.37 -7.84
CA GLY A 200 18.69 4.27 -6.49
C GLY A 200 18.69 5.58 -5.69
N GLU A 201 18.19 6.67 -6.24
CA GLU A 201 18.12 7.95 -5.53
C GLU A 201 17.21 7.87 -4.30
N LEU A 202 17.78 8.29 -3.15
CA LEU A 202 17.09 8.30 -1.86
C LEU A 202 17.11 9.74 -1.31
N GLY A 203 15.96 10.20 -0.85
CA GLY A 203 15.83 11.48 -0.16
C GLY A 203 14.92 11.37 1.05
N VAL A 204 15.37 11.86 2.20
CA VAL A 204 14.65 11.86 3.48
C VAL A 204 14.60 13.26 4.03
N ARG A 205 13.41 13.71 4.43
CA ARG A 205 13.19 15.02 5.05
C ARG A 205 12.99 14.88 6.55
N GLY A 206 13.33 15.94 7.28
CA GLY A 206 13.15 16.03 8.73
C GLY A 206 14.32 15.43 9.47
N PRO A 207 14.31 15.46 10.80
CA PRO A 207 15.43 14.98 11.57
C PRO A 207 15.66 13.50 11.28
N VAL A 208 16.90 13.19 10.94
CA VAL A 208 17.39 11.84 10.71
C VAL A 208 18.27 11.45 11.90
N ARG A 209 18.03 10.29 12.46
CA ARG A 209 18.91 9.69 13.46
C ARG A 209 19.39 8.33 12.95
N ALA A 210 20.70 8.18 12.85
CA ALA A 210 21.35 6.93 12.47
C ALA A 210 22.17 6.41 13.66
N LEU A 211 21.96 5.13 13.98
CA LEU A 211 22.80 4.39 14.92
C LEU A 211 23.65 3.40 14.14
N ARG A 212 24.97 3.51 14.23
CA ARG A 212 25.91 2.64 13.54
C ARG A 212 26.64 1.75 14.53
N ARG A 213 26.66 0.43 14.28
CA ARG A 213 27.34 -0.58 15.08
C ARG A 213 27.13 -0.47 16.59
N LYS A 214 25.99 0.12 16.99
CA LYS A 214 25.59 0.35 18.39
C LYS A 214 26.47 1.33 19.18
N ASP A 215 27.46 1.99 18.56
CA ASP A 215 28.44 2.86 19.23
C ASP A 215 28.46 4.30 18.72
N LEU A 216 28.08 4.54 17.49
CA LEU A 216 28.03 5.87 16.90
C LEU A 216 26.59 6.28 16.60
N THR A 217 26.11 7.35 17.24
CA THR A 217 24.87 8.03 16.88
C THR A 217 25.19 9.21 15.99
N VAL A 218 24.49 9.31 14.86
CA VAL A 218 24.56 10.44 13.95
C VAL A 218 23.19 11.07 13.82
N THR A 219 23.11 12.39 13.99
CA THR A 219 21.88 13.16 13.72
C THR A 219 22.14 14.16 12.59
N ALA A 220 21.15 14.36 11.72
CA ALA A 220 21.22 15.30 10.60
C ALA A 220 19.85 15.93 10.35
N SER A 221 19.81 17.06 9.64
CA SER A 221 18.54 17.72 9.29
C SER A 221 17.79 17.00 8.18
N ALA A 222 18.49 16.33 7.30
CA ALA A 222 17.97 15.54 6.19
C ALA A 222 19.01 14.51 5.75
N LEU A 223 18.61 13.61 4.85
CA LEU A 223 19.48 12.65 4.21
C LEU A 223 19.17 12.62 2.71
N GLN A 224 20.19 12.62 1.89
CA GLN A 224 20.12 12.39 0.45
C GLN A 224 21.18 11.37 0.07
N GLY A 225 20.97 10.65 -1.03
CA GLY A 225 21.99 9.71 -1.47
C GLY A 225 21.55 8.86 -2.63
N ASN A 226 22.39 7.87 -2.92
CA ASN A 226 22.11 6.89 -3.96
C ASN A 226 22.52 5.50 -3.46
N THR A 227 21.53 4.61 -3.39
CA THR A 227 21.72 3.24 -2.88
C THR A 227 22.54 2.37 -3.83
N GLN A 228 22.47 2.64 -5.14
CA GLN A 228 23.23 1.91 -6.18
C GLN A 228 24.69 2.39 -6.21
N GLN A 229 24.91 3.69 -6.07
CA GLN A 229 26.28 4.27 -5.99
C GLN A 229 26.90 4.10 -4.60
N GLY A 230 26.13 3.65 -3.62
CA GLY A 230 26.64 3.29 -2.30
C GLY A 230 27.03 4.47 -1.42
N PHE A 231 26.35 5.62 -1.48
CA PHE A 231 26.59 6.73 -0.59
C PHE A 231 25.31 7.37 -0.04
N LEU A 232 25.45 7.98 1.14
CA LEU A 232 24.43 8.81 1.78
C LEU A 232 25.09 10.12 2.23
N ASP A 233 24.50 11.26 1.88
CA ASP A 233 24.88 12.59 2.35
C ASP A 233 23.94 13.00 3.49
N LEU A 234 24.50 13.14 4.67
CA LEU A 234 23.86 13.66 5.87
C LEU A 234 23.93 15.18 5.81
N ILE A 235 22.76 15.82 5.73
CA ILE A 235 22.68 17.28 5.52
C ILE A 235 22.82 18.01 6.85
N GLN A 236 23.62 19.06 6.83
CA GLN A 236 23.91 19.90 8.01
C GLN A 236 22.65 20.51 8.66
N PRO A 237 22.68 20.76 9.98
CA PRO A 237 23.77 20.46 10.90
C PRO A 237 23.88 18.96 11.17
N VAL A 238 25.10 18.42 11.15
CA VAL A 238 25.39 17.01 11.48
C VAL A 238 26.06 16.96 12.84
N ARG A 239 25.55 16.10 13.72
CA ARG A 239 26.14 15.79 15.03
C ARG A 239 26.47 14.31 15.08
N LEU A 240 27.71 14.00 15.36
CA LEU A 240 28.22 12.66 15.61
C LEU A 240 28.49 12.53 17.11
N GLU A 241 28.00 11.48 17.71
CA GLU A 241 28.07 11.26 19.17
C GLU A 241 28.52 9.84 19.45
N GLN A 242 29.59 9.71 20.23
CA GLN A 242 30.14 8.46 20.75
C GLN A 242 30.27 8.57 22.26
N LYS A 243 30.64 7.44 22.92
CA LYS A 243 30.81 7.37 24.37
C LYS A 243 31.72 8.48 24.92
N ASP A 244 32.76 8.84 24.17
CA ASP A 244 33.84 9.75 24.62
C ASP A 244 33.61 11.21 24.20
N GLY A 245 32.55 11.53 23.52
CA GLY A 245 32.25 12.91 23.11
C GLY A 245 31.35 13.05 21.91
N ALA A 246 31.12 14.33 21.55
CA ALA A 246 30.33 14.70 20.37
C ALA A 246 31.10 15.65 19.47
N LEU A 247 30.94 15.49 18.14
CA LEU A 247 31.50 16.33 17.11
C LEU A 247 30.36 16.94 16.29
N HIS A 248 30.46 18.25 16.00
CA HIS A 248 29.60 18.93 15.04
C HIS A 248 30.33 19.03 13.69
N ALA A 249 29.61 18.72 12.63
CA ALA A 249 30.17 18.72 11.27
C ALA A 249 29.22 19.40 10.28
N GLY A 250 29.77 19.85 9.16
CA GLY A 250 29.00 20.22 7.99
C GLY A 250 28.34 19.01 7.32
N THR A 251 27.87 19.19 6.09
CA THR A 251 27.34 18.07 5.31
C THR A 251 28.36 16.92 5.24
N THR A 252 27.94 15.74 5.59
CA THR A 252 28.83 14.59 5.76
C THR A 252 28.43 13.45 4.87
N ARG A 253 29.30 13.01 3.97
CA ARG A 253 29.09 11.83 3.14
C ARG A 253 29.45 10.57 3.88
N TRP A 254 28.55 9.63 3.86
CA TRP A 254 28.74 8.27 4.33
C TRP A 254 28.90 7.34 3.13
N ASN A 255 30.11 6.81 2.93
CA ASN A 255 30.35 5.72 1.98
C ASN A 255 29.88 4.42 2.61
N LEU A 256 28.88 3.78 1.97
CA LEU A 256 28.22 2.60 2.52
C LEU A 256 29.08 1.32 2.39
N ALA A 257 29.94 1.25 1.37
CA ALA A 257 30.84 0.10 1.17
C ALA A 257 32.04 0.18 2.12
N GLU A 258 32.69 1.34 2.17
CA GLU A 258 33.88 1.55 3.01
C GLU A 258 33.55 1.80 4.48
N GLN A 259 32.28 2.07 4.78
CA GLN A 259 31.81 2.43 6.12
C GLN A 259 32.53 3.69 6.68
N ARG A 260 32.90 4.62 5.80
CA ARG A 260 33.59 5.87 6.15
C ARG A 260 32.68 7.07 6.08
N LEU A 261 32.85 7.97 7.05
CA LEU A 261 32.25 9.30 7.08
C LEU A 261 33.29 10.34 6.70
N ARG A 262 32.95 11.23 5.74
CA ARG A 262 33.79 12.37 5.34
C ARG A 262 32.92 13.63 5.36
N SER A 263 33.33 14.59 6.18
CA SER A 263 32.71 15.92 6.20
C SER A 263 33.22 16.77 5.04
N PHE A 264 32.33 17.55 4.45
CA PHE A 264 32.65 18.61 3.50
C PHE A 264 32.53 19.94 4.24
N ALA A 265 33.55 20.76 4.11
CA ALA A 265 33.55 22.12 4.63
C ALA A 265 32.60 23.01 3.79
#